data_8d84bf4bfeb9e6342b0593264d738256
#
_entry.id   8d84bf4bfeb9e6342b0593264d738256
#
_cell.length_a   1.000
_cell.length_b   1.000
_cell.length_c   1.000
_cell.angle_alpha   90.00
_cell.angle_beta   90.00
_cell.angle_gamma   90.00
#
_symmetry.space_group_name_H-M   'P 1'
#
loop_
_entity.id
_entity.type
_entity.pdbx_description
1 polymer ?
#
loop_
_entity_poly.entity_id
_entity_poly.type
_entity_poly.pdbx_seq_one_letter_code
_entity_poly.pdbx_strand_id
1 'polypeptide(L)'
;AYTAYRHLLDSGLTPGEIVLCGESAGGGLCFALTHKLKQLGLSVPRAIVGISPWTDLTLSGASCRANRRNDPSLRYDMLASYARMYAADDLKNPLVSPLFGDVSGFPPTLLFAGEAELLLDDAVAMAHALKRAGVPCELHTAKGMWHVYVLYGVREAREALRRIVEFLKDNLAVRDLPPAAGDDEEE
;
A
#
# COMPACT_ATOMS: atom_id res chain seq x y z
N ALA A 1 9.46 -0.71 10.46
CA ALA A 1 9.54 -1.13 9.05
C ALA A 1 11.00 -1.30 8.59
N TYR A 2 11.84 -0.25 8.65
CA TYR A 2 13.24 -0.34 8.18
C TYR A 2 14.04 -1.46 8.87
N THR A 3 13.96 -1.58 10.19
CA THR A 3 14.65 -2.65 10.94
C THR A 3 14.21 -4.05 10.49
N ALA A 4 12.89 -4.24 10.24
CA ALA A 4 12.38 -5.51 9.74
C ALA A 4 12.89 -5.82 8.32
N TYR A 5 12.88 -4.82 7.43
CA TYR A 5 13.43 -4.97 6.08
C TYR A 5 14.93 -5.35 6.10
N ARG A 6 15.72 -4.66 6.93
CA ARG A 6 17.13 -4.99 7.13
C ARG A 6 17.33 -6.41 7.63
N HIS A 7 16.52 -6.84 8.60
CA HIS A 7 16.58 -8.21 9.12
C HIS A 7 16.34 -9.27 8.02
N LEU A 8 15.38 -9.01 7.12
CA LEU A 8 15.16 -9.91 5.98
C LEU A 8 16.40 -10.01 5.07
N LEU A 9 17.05 -8.88 4.77
CA LEU A 9 18.29 -8.86 3.99
C LEU A 9 19.43 -9.58 4.71
N ASP A 10 19.59 -9.33 6.00
CA ASP A 10 20.61 -9.96 6.84
C ASP A 10 20.37 -11.48 6.97
N SER A 11 19.13 -11.93 6.80
CA SER A 11 18.73 -13.36 6.74
C SER A 11 18.97 -14.01 5.37
N GLY A 12 19.52 -13.28 4.40
CA GLY A 12 19.91 -13.79 3.09
C GLY A 12 18.90 -13.56 1.97
N LEU A 13 17.77 -12.88 2.22
CA LEU A 13 16.87 -12.47 1.15
C LEU A 13 17.45 -11.29 0.37
N THR A 14 17.21 -11.28 -0.93
CA THR A 14 17.51 -10.14 -1.79
C THR A 14 16.33 -9.18 -1.87
N PRO A 15 16.53 -7.89 -2.20
CA PRO A 15 15.43 -6.96 -2.45
C PRO A 15 14.43 -7.44 -3.50
N GLY A 16 14.91 -8.21 -4.49
CA GLY A 16 14.11 -8.81 -5.55
C GLY A 16 13.16 -9.94 -5.09
N GLU A 17 13.34 -10.43 -3.87
CA GLU A 17 12.52 -11.47 -3.25
C GLU A 17 11.55 -10.90 -2.19
N ILE A 18 11.55 -9.58 -2.00
CA ILE A 18 10.71 -8.91 -1.00
C ILE A 18 9.64 -8.08 -1.69
N VAL A 19 8.39 -8.30 -1.34
CA VAL A 19 7.25 -7.44 -1.68
C VAL A 19 6.74 -6.78 -0.42
N LEU A 20 6.47 -5.48 -0.48
CA LEU A 20 5.78 -4.77 0.60
C LEU A 20 4.27 -4.81 0.33
N CYS A 21 3.53 -5.28 1.31
CA CYS A 21 2.07 -5.25 1.27
C CYS A 21 1.55 -4.54 2.53
N GLY A 22 0.66 -3.59 2.35
CA GLY A 22 0.12 -2.83 3.47
C GLY A 22 -1.24 -2.24 3.19
N GLU A 23 -2.02 -2.12 4.26
CA GLU A 23 -3.35 -1.52 4.23
C GLU A 23 -3.38 -0.22 5.02
N SER A 24 -4.18 0.76 4.62
CA SER A 24 -4.38 2.01 5.36
C SER A 24 -3.05 2.72 5.67
N ALA A 25 -2.76 3.00 6.94
CA ALA A 25 -1.48 3.53 7.39
C ALA A 25 -0.30 2.59 7.05
N GLY A 26 -0.50 1.27 7.07
CA GLY A 26 0.49 0.29 6.62
C GLY A 26 0.79 0.39 5.13
N GLY A 27 -0.21 0.71 4.31
CA GLY A 27 -0.03 1.04 2.89
C GLY A 27 0.84 2.29 2.71
N GLY A 28 0.57 3.37 3.45
CA GLY A 28 1.43 4.55 3.50
C GLY A 28 2.86 4.23 3.94
N LEU A 29 3.00 3.36 4.95
CA LEU A 29 4.30 2.94 5.47
C LEU A 29 5.16 2.17 4.44
N CYS A 30 4.54 1.42 3.50
CA CYS A 30 5.26 0.78 2.40
C CYS A 30 5.96 1.82 1.52
N PHE A 31 5.29 2.91 1.17
CA PHE A 31 5.87 4.00 0.39
C PHE A 31 6.91 4.78 1.19
N ALA A 32 6.63 5.10 2.46
CA ALA A 32 7.57 5.79 3.34
C ALA A 32 8.87 4.97 3.53
N LEU A 33 8.75 3.65 3.70
CA LEU A 33 9.92 2.76 3.73
C LEU A 33 10.72 2.84 2.43
N THR A 34 10.06 2.82 1.28
CA THR A 34 10.71 2.91 -0.02
C THR A 34 11.45 4.25 -0.19
N HIS A 35 10.86 5.38 0.24
CA HIS A 35 11.58 6.66 0.33
C HIS A 35 12.82 6.57 1.22
N LYS A 36 12.68 5.95 2.39
CA LYS A 36 13.81 5.77 3.33
C LYS A 36 14.94 4.95 2.72
N LEU A 37 14.63 3.89 2.00
CA LEU A 37 15.63 3.06 1.32
C LEU A 37 16.37 3.87 0.24
N LYS A 38 15.64 4.64 -0.58
CA LYS A 38 16.25 5.54 -1.58
C LYS A 38 17.16 6.58 -0.93
N GLN A 39 16.73 7.23 0.16
CA GLN A 39 17.56 8.19 0.90
C GLN A 39 18.88 7.59 1.41
N LEU A 40 18.87 6.31 1.73
CA LEU A 40 20.05 5.57 2.20
C LEU A 40 20.87 4.95 1.06
N GLY A 41 20.49 5.14 -0.20
CA GLY A 41 21.14 4.51 -1.36
C GLY A 41 20.98 2.99 -1.39
N LEU A 42 19.95 2.45 -0.72
CA LEU A 42 19.69 1.02 -0.68
C LEU A 42 18.71 0.61 -1.78
N SER A 43 18.83 -0.65 -2.22
CA SER A 43 17.91 -1.21 -3.19
C SER A 43 16.47 -1.26 -2.64
N VAL A 44 15.51 -0.88 -3.49
CA VAL A 44 14.08 -0.93 -3.17
C VAL A 44 13.54 -2.36 -3.30
N PRO A 45 12.41 -2.69 -2.68
CA PRO A 45 11.77 -4.01 -2.79
C PRO A 45 11.30 -4.29 -4.21
N ARG A 46 10.93 -5.53 -4.48
CA ARG A 46 10.50 -5.99 -5.81
C ARG A 46 9.21 -5.34 -6.28
N ALA A 47 8.24 -5.17 -5.38
CA ALA A 47 6.93 -4.58 -5.68
C ALA A 47 6.27 -4.02 -4.40
N ILE A 48 5.22 -3.23 -4.60
CA ILE A 48 4.34 -2.73 -3.52
C ILE A 48 2.90 -3.09 -3.84
N VAL A 49 2.18 -3.58 -2.83
CA VAL A 49 0.72 -3.70 -2.85
C VAL A 49 0.14 -2.79 -1.76
N GLY A 50 -0.65 -1.81 -2.15
CA GLY A 50 -1.31 -0.87 -1.24
C GLY A 50 -2.82 -1.02 -1.28
N ILE A 51 -3.43 -1.35 -0.14
CA ILE A 51 -4.88 -1.45 0.02
C ILE A 51 -5.36 -0.22 0.78
N SER A 52 -6.13 0.65 0.11
CA SER A 52 -6.62 1.90 0.71
C SER A 52 -5.50 2.71 1.40
N PRO A 53 -4.34 2.94 0.76
CA PRO A 53 -3.16 3.45 1.43
C PRO A 53 -3.35 4.90 1.87
N TRP A 54 -2.96 5.22 3.12
CA TRP A 54 -2.93 6.59 3.65
C TRP A 54 -1.59 7.24 3.31
N THR A 55 -1.56 8.02 2.24
CA THR A 55 -0.31 8.59 1.69
C THR A 55 -0.18 10.10 1.87
N ASP A 56 -1.25 10.76 2.32
CA ASP A 56 -1.30 12.19 2.64
C ASP A 56 -1.94 12.44 4.01
N LEU A 57 -1.11 12.62 5.04
CA LEU A 57 -1.56 12.88 6.40
C LEU A 57 -2.08 14.32 6.58
N THR A 58 -1.93 15.20 5.56
CA THR A 58 -2.55 16.53 5.59
C THR A 58 -4.05 16.49 5.33
N LEU A 59 -4.57 15.34 4.87
CA LEU A 59 -5.97 15.13 4.50
C LEU A 59 -6.45 16.14 3.44
N SER A 60 -5.59 16.47 2.47
CA SER A 60 -5.87 17.46 1.44
C SER A 60 -6.82 16.94 0.35
N GLY A 61 -6.96 15.63 0.20
CA GLY A 61 -7.84 14.99 -0.77
C GLY A 61 -9.31 15.41 -0.63
N ALA A 62 -9.97 15.68 -1.75
CA ALA A 62 -11.39 16.07 -1.76
C ALA A 62 -12.30 14.97 -1.19
N SER A 63 -11.93 13.68 -1.41
CA SER A 63 -12.64 12.52 -0.88
C SER A 63 -12.73 12.52 0.63
N CYS A 64 -11.72 13.04 1.33
CA CYS A 64 -11.73 13.21 2.79
C CYS A 64 -12.92 14.03 3.30
N ARG A 65 -13.47 14.91 2.47
CA ARG A 65 -14.66 15.71 2.79
C ARG A 65 -15.92 15.14 2.16
N ALA A 66 -15.84 14.77 0.87
CA ALA A 66 -16.98 14.30 0.10
C ALA A 66 -17.56 12.98 0.67
N ASN A 67 -16.70 12.07 1.11
CA ASN A 67 -17.09 10.74 1.60
C ASN A 67 -17.29 10.65 3.11
N ARG A 68 -17.31 11.77 3.85
CA ARG A 68 -17.47 11.78 5.33
C ARG A 68 -18.70 11.03 5.84
N ARG A 69 -19.76 10.95 5.04
CA ARG A 69 -21.02 10.27 5.40
C ARG A 69 -21.16 8.90 4.73
N ASN A 70 -20.28 8.60 3.78
CA ASN A 70 -20.35 7.39 2.96
C ASN A 70 -19.42 6.29 3.49
N ASP A 71 -18.31 6.68 4.11
CA ASP A 71 -17.36 5.74 4.69
C ASP A 71 -17.83 5.30 6.07
N PRO A 72 -18.19 4.01 6.25
CA PRO A 72 -18.62 3.49 7.55
C PRO A 72 -17.46 3.21 8.50
N SER A 73 -16.23 3.20 8.00
CA SER A 73 -15.03 2.75 8.73
C SER A 73 -14.21 3.91 9.28
N LEU A 74 -14.10 5.01 8.52
CA LEU A 74 -13.23 6.13 8.84
C LEU A 74 -14.02 7.39 9.20
N ARG A 75 -13.43 8.15 10.11
CA ARG A 75 -13.91 9.48 10.49
C ARG A 75 -12.78 10.48 10.30
N TYR A 76 -13.10 11.61 9.67
CA TYR A 76 -12.15 12.68 9.38
C TYR A 76 -11.44 13.22 10.64
N ASP A 77 -12.20 13.46 11.72
CA ASP A 77 -11.68 13.97 12.99
C ASP A 77 -10.70 12.99 13.65
N MET A 78 -10.93 11.69 13.52
CA MET A 78 -10.01 10.65 14.00
C MET A 78 -8.73 10.64 13.16
N LEU A 79 -8.82 10.66 11.82
CA LEU A 79 -7.64 10.74 10.95
C LEU A 79 -6.82 11.99 11.25
N ALA A 80 -7.45 13.16 11.38
CA ALA A 80 -6.76 14.39 11.73
C ALA A 80 -6.08 14.33 13.10
N SER A 81 -6.68 13.61 14.06
CA SER A 81 -6.06 13.38 15.37
C SER A 81 -4.84 12.47 15.27
N TYR A 82 -4.97 11.34 14.56
CA TYR A 82 -3.86 10.39 14.36
C TYR A 82 -2.69 11.03 13.62
N ALA A 83 -2.96 11.82 12.57
CA ALA A 83 -1.93 12.53 11.84
C ALA A 83 -1.10 13.45 12.76
N ARG A 84 -1.78 14.25 13.61
CA ARG A 84 -1.11 15.13 14.58
C ARG A 84 -0.32 14.34 15.64
N MET A 85 -0.87 13.24 16.14
CA MET A 85 -0.18 12.39 17.13
C MET A 85 1.06 11.72 16.54
N TYR A 86 1.03 11.38 15.24
CA TYR A 86 2.14 10.69 14.57
C TYR A 86 3.28 11.64 14.18
N ALA A 87 2.98 12.82 13.66
CA ALA A 87 3.97 13.68 13.01
C ALA A 87 3.96 15.16 13.49
N ALA A 88 3.16 15.51 14.49
CA ALA A 88 3.01 16.88 14.96
C ALA A 88 2.79 17.86 13.78
N ASP A 89 3.76 18.73 13.48
CA ASP A 89 3.65 19.76 12.46
C ASP A 89 4.32 19.38 11.11
N ASP A 90 5.03 18.26 11.03
CA ASP A 90 5.79 17.83 9.83
C ASP A 90 5.00 16.91 8.91
N LEU A 91 3.73 17.24 8.67
CA LEU A 91 2.82 16.40 7.89
C LEU A 91 3.19 16.26 6.41
N LYS A 92 4.04 17.13 5.85
CA LYS A 92 4.49 17.04 4.45
C LYS A 92 5.82 16.32 4.25
N ASN A 93 6.44 15.86 5.31
CA ASN A 93 7.63 15.03 5.22
C ASN A 93 7.34 13.75 4.42
N PRO A 94 8.12 13.39 3.39
CA PRO A 94 7.92 12.17 2.61
C PRO A 94 7.98 10.86 3.41
N LEU A 95 8.58 10.86 4.59
CA LEU A 95 8.56 9.71 5.50
C LEU A 95 7.29 9.64 6.35
N VAL A 96 6.47 10.70 6.32
CA VAL A 96 5.18 10.81 6.99
C VAL A 96 4.05 10.73 5.97
N SER A 97 4.10 11.58 4.96
CA SER A 97 3.16 11.62 3.83
C SER A 97 3.90 11.34 2.53
N PRO A 98 4.04 10.08 2.14
CA PRO A 98 4.87 9.69 1.01
C PRO A 98 4.41 10.26 -0.33
N LEU A 99 3.19 10.74 -0.45
CA LEU A 99 2.68 11.43 -1.63
C LEU A 99 3.50 12.68 -2.00
N PHE A 100 4.14 13.35 -1.02
CA PHE A 100 4.91 14.57 -1.23
C PHE A 100 6.38 14.31 -1.60
N GLY A 101 6.80 13.05 -1.68
CA GLY A 101 8.16 12.68 -2.06
C GLY A 101 8.35 12.40 -3.55
N ASP A 102 9.61 12.32 -3.97
CA ASP A 102 9.97 11.86 -5.31
C ASP A 102 9.85 10.34 -5.41
N VAL A 103 8.84 9.88 -6.15
CA VAL A 103 8.54 8.46 -6.35
C VAL A 103 9.25 7.86 -7.58
N SER A 104 10.15 8.60 -8.24
CA SER A 104 10.97 8.04 -9.33
C SER A 104 11.77 6.83 -8.84
N GLY A 105 11.89 5.79 -9.67
CA GLY A 105 12.61 4.57 -9.31
C GLY A 105 11.94 3.73 -8.21
N PHE A 106 10.68 3.99 -7.88
CA PHE A 106 9.88 3.08 -7.06
C PHE A 106 9.61 1.78 -7.82
N PRO A 107 9.35 0.68 -7.13
CA PRO A 107 9.05 -0.61 -7.76
C PRO A 107 7.63 -0.63 -8.35
N PRO A 108 7.33 -1.60 -9.24
CA PRO A 108 5.96 -1.87 -9.68
C PRO A 108 4.97 -1.88 -8.53
N THR A 109 3.83 -1.23 -8.71
CA THR A 109 2.89 -0.98 -7.62
C THR A 109 1.46 -1.33 -8.03
N LEU A 110 0.74 -2.02 -7.16
CA LEU A 110 -0.67 -2.34 -7.28
C LEU A 110 -1.45 -1.69 -6.15
N LEU A 111 -2.50 -0.92 -6.48
CA LEU A 111 -3.31 -0.16 -5.53
C LEU A 111 -4.77 -0.56 -5.61
N PHE A 112 -5.42 -0.61 -4.45
CA PHE A 112 -6.88 -0.77 -4.32
C PHE A 112 -7.46 0.35 -3.46
N ALA A 113 -8.64 0.84 -3.82
CA ALA A 113 -9.40 1.79 -3.01
C ALA A 113 -10.91 1.62 -3.22
N GLY A 114 -11.70 1.85 -2.17
CA GLY A 114 -13.15 1.94 -2.26
C GLY A 114 -13.58 3.33 -2.72
N GLU A 115 -14.57 3.45 -3.61
CA GLU A 115 -15.03 4.77 -4.06
C GLU A 115 -15.79 5.55 -2.98
N ALA A 116 -16.25 4.87 -1.93
CA ALA A 116 -16.95 5.51 -0.81
C ALA A 116 -16.02 5.85 0.38
N GLU A 117 -14.70 5.53 0.30
CA GLU A 117 -13.79 5.79 1.41
C GLU A 117 -13.22 7.23 1.43
N LEU A 118 -12.80 7.67 2.63
CA LEU A 118 -12.17 8.99 2.81
C LEU A 118 -10.83 9.09 2.08
N LEU A 119 -10.06 8.00 1.99
CA LEU A 119 -8.70 7.96 1.45
C LEU A 119 -8.64 7.61 -0.05
N LEU A 120 -9.78 7.67 -0.77
CA LEU A 120 -9.80 7.43 -2.22
C LEU A 120 -8.78 8.29 -2.97
N ASP A 121 -8.76 9.59 -2.69
CA ASP A 121 -7.86 10.52 -3.39
C ASP A 121 -6.39 10.28 -3.07
N ASP A 122 -6.07 9.72 -1.90
CA ASP A 122 -4.71 9.31 -1.55
C ASP A 122 -4.19 8.24 -2.52
N ALA A 123 -4.98 7.20 -2.76
CA ALA A 123 -4.64 6.13 -3.70
C ALA A 123 -4.58 6.65 -5.14
N VAL A 124 -5.53 7.49 -5.56
CA VAL A 124 -5.59 8.09 -6.89
C VAL A 124 -4.38 9.01 -7.13
N ALA A 125 -4.07 9.89 -6.18
CA ALA A 125 -2.95 10.82 -6.29
C ALA A 125 -1.60 10.09 -6.32
N MET A 126 -1.43 9.05 -5.49
CA MET A 126 -0.23 8.23 -5.50
C MET A 126 -0.07 7.48 -6.83
N ALA A 127 -1.16 6.89 -7.37
CA ALA A 127 -1.12 6.24 -8.68
C ALA A 127 -0.72 7.21 -9.80
N HIS A 128 -1.24 8.44 -9.77
CA HIS A 128 -0.86 9.48 -10.71
C HIS A 128 0.60 9.91 -10.56
N ALA A 129 1.10 10.05 -9.33
CA ALA A 129 2.48 10.40 -9.07
C ALA A 129 3.43 9.32 -9.62
N LEU A 130 3.16 8.05 -9.34
CA LEU A 130 3.94 6.90 -9.83
C LEU A 130 3.95 6.85 -11.36
N LYS A 131 2.77 6.94 -12.01
CA LYS A 131 2.68 6.94 -13.48
C LYS A 131 3.43 8.09 -14.13
N ARG A 132 3.36 9.32 -13.58
CA ARG A 132 4.14 10.45 -14.08
C ARG A 132 5.63 10.26 -13.93
N ALA A 133 6.08 9.53 -12.91
CA ALA A 133 7.48 9.17 -12.70
C ALA A 133 7.96 7.98 -13.52
N GLY A 134 7.12 7.44 -14.42
CA GLY A 134 7.44 6.28 -15.26
C GLY A 134 7.43 4.94 -14.51
N VAL A 135 6.87 4.90 -13.32
CA VAL A 135 6.75 3.68 -12.50
C VAL A 135 5.50 2.89 -12.93
N PRO A 136 5.62 1.59 -13.23
CA PRO A 136 4.46 0.74 -13.50
C PRO A 136 3.50 0.75 -12.31
N CYS A 137 2.27 1.19 -12.54
CA CYS A 137 1.27 1.27 -11.48
C CYS A 137 -0.13 0.91 -12.00
N GLU A 138 -0.78 0.00 -11.30
CA GLU A 138 -2.19 -0.33 -11.48
C GLU A 138 -2.97 0.22 -10.29
N LEU A 139 -4.13 0.82 -10.56
CA LEU A 139 -5.09 1.25 -9.55
C LEU A 139 -6.45 0.65 -9.88
N HIS A 140 -7.03 -0.04 -8.92
CA HIS A 140 -8.38 -0.58 -8.97
C HIS A 140 -9.26 0.11 -7.94
N THR A 141 -10.30 0.81 -8.40
CA THR A 141 -11.33 1.37 -7.53
C THR A 141 -12.59 0.51 -7.58
N ALA A 142 -13.28 0.36 -6.46
CA ALA A 142 -14.48 -0.45 -6.35
C ALA A 142 -15.69 0.42 -5.95
N LYS A 143 -16.69 0.49 -6.85
CA LYS A 143 -17.89 1.29 -6.64
C LYS A 143 -18.67 0.85 -5.40
N GLY A 144 -19.00 1.83 -4.54
CA GLY A 144 -19.78 1.58 -3.32
C GLY A 144 -19.01 0.89 -2.20
N MET A 145 -17.75 0.53 -2.42
CA MET A 145 -16.90 -0.05 -1.40
C MET A 145 -16.29 1.03 -0.51
N TRP A 146 -16.01 0.63 0.72
CA TRP A 146 -15.45 1.46 1.80
C TRP A 146 -13.98 1.13 2.06
N HIS A 147 -13.40 1.78 3.04
CA HIS A 147 -12.00 1.64 3.42
C HIS A 147 -11.62 0.18 3.71
N VAL A 148 -10.52 -0.27 3.12
CA VAL A 148 -9.94 -1.62 3.18
C VAL A 148 -10.92 -2.75 2.85
N TYR A 149 -11.87 -2.52 1.93
CA TYR A 149 -12.89 -3.50 1.54
C TYR A 149 -12.29 -4.85 1.12
N VAL A 150 -11.06 -4.86 0.62
CA VAL A 150 -10.33 -6.07 0.18
C VAL A 150 -10.18 -7.11 1.31
N LEU A 151 -10.20 -6.66 2.57
CA LEU A 151 -10.06 -7.54 3.74
C LEU A 151 -11.40 -8.08 4.27
N TYR A 152 -12.51 -7.73 3.61
CA TYR A 152 -13.83 -8.21 3.99
C TYR A 152 -14.30 -9.34 3.06
N GLY A 153 -15.23 -10.15 3.52
CA GLY A 153 -15.75 -11.32 2.78
C GLY A 153 -16.71 -10.99 1.62
N VAL A 154 -16.58 -9.81 0.99
CA VAL A 154 -17.44 -9.36 -0.10
C VAL A 154 -16.97 -9.87 -1.46
N ARG A 155 -17.83 -9.81 -2.47
CA ARG A 155 -17.52 -10.29 -3.81
C ARG A 155 -16.34 -9.52 -4.42
N GLU A 156 -16.34 -8.20 -4.29
CA GLU A 156 -15.33 -7.28 -4.82
C GLU A 156 -13.95 -7.57 -4.20
N ALA A 157 -13.91 -7.99 -2.95
CA ALA A 157 -12.67 -8.41 -2.28
C ALA A 157 -12.05 -9.65 -2.93
N ARG A 158 -12.88 -10.62 -3.38
CA ARG A 158 -12.35 -11.83 -4.05
C ARG A 158 -11.70 -11.49 -5.39
N GLU A 159 -12.22 -10.53 -6.12
CA GLU A 159 -11.62 -10.05 -7.37
C GLU A 159 -10.29 -9.34 -7.10
N ALA A 160 -10.26 -8.48 -6.09
CA ALA A 160 -9.05 -7.79 -5.66
C ALA A 160 -7.97 -8.79 -5.21
N LEU A 161 -8.32 -9.78 -4.39
CA LEU A 161 -7.38 -10.81 -3.93
C LEU A 161 -6.82 -11.65 -5.09
N ARG A 162 -7.66 -12.01 -6.09
CA ARG A 162 -7.15 -12.70 -7.29
C ARG A 162 -6.14 -11.84 -8.03
N ARG A 163 -6.42 -10.54 -8.22
CA ARG A 163 -5.49 -9.63 -8.88
C ARG A 163 -4.18 -9.46 -8.10
N ILE A 164 -4.24 -9.43 -6.76
CA ILE A 164 -3.04 -9.43 -5.92
C ILE A 164 -2.19 -10.68 -6.17
N VAL A 165 -2.81 -11.87 -6.18
CA VAL A 165 -2.07 -13.13 -6.43
C VAL A 165 -1.42 -13.14 -7.83
N GLU A 166 -2.12 -12.68 -8.86
CA GLU A 166 -1.58 -12.56 -10.21
C GLU A 166 -0.39 -11.59 -10.24
N PHE A 167 -0.56 -10.39 -9.66
CA PHE A 167 0.50 -9.39 -9.58
C PHE A 167 1.75 -9.92 -8.83
N LEU A 168 1.56 -10.67 -7.76
CA LEU A 168 2.66 -11.30 -7.04
C LEU A 168 3.37 -12.35 -7.90
N LYS A 169 2.64 -13.18 -8.64
CA LYS A 169 3.23 -14.17 -9.57
C LYS A 169 4.01 -13.50 -10.68
N ASP A 170 3.50 -12.40 -11.23
CA ASP A 170 4.16 -11.64 -12.31
C ASP A 170 5.46 -10.97 -11.85
N ASN A 171 5.53 -10.59 -10.57
CA ASN A 171 6.65 -9.82 -10.04
C ASN A 171 7.64 -10.68 -9.22
N LEU A 172 7.19 -11.71 -8.53
CA LEU A 172 8.08 -12.64 -7.85
C LEU A 172 8.43 -13.76 -8.83
N ALA A 173 9.72 -13.95 -9.15
CA ALA A 173 10.16 -15.19 -9.75
C ALA A 173 9.83 -16.31 -8.75
N VAL A 174 8.75 -17.04 -9.02
CA VAL A 174 8.40 -18.22 -8.23
C VAL A 174 9.53 -19.23 -8.46
N ARG A 175 10.48 -19.31 -7.53
CA ARG A 175 11.28 -20.53 -7.39
C ARG A 175 10.24 -21.59 -7.08
N ASP A 176 10.26 -22.71 -7.83
CA ASP A 176 9.37 -23.85 -7.61
C ASP A 176 9.29 -24.13 -6.10
N LEU A 177 8.24 -23.65 -5.46
CA LEU A 177 7.92 -24.05 -4.11
C LEU A 177 7.62 -25.56 -4.20
N PRO A 178 8.22 -26.39 -3.35
CA PRO A 178 7.82 -27.79 -3.27
C PRO A 178 6.30 -27.80 -3.04
N PRO A 179 5.58 -28.78 -3.64
CA PRO A 179 4.14 -28.88 -3.42
C PRO A 179 3.89 -28.87 -1.91
N ALA A 180 2.88 -28.12 -1.47
CA ALA A 180 2.46 -28.13 -0.08
C ALA A 180 2.34 -29.59 0.34
N ALA A 181 2.99 -29.93 1.48
CA ALA A 181 2.85 -31.27 2.05
C ALA A 181 1.34 -31.52 2.18
N GLY A 182 0.85 -32.54 1.46
CA GLY A 182 -0.54 -32.90 1.51
C GLY A 182 -0.93 -33.15 2.95
N ASP A 183 -2.08 -32.66 3.35
CA ASP A 183 -2.77 -33.16 4.53
C ASP A 183 -3.02 -34.63 4.27
N ASP A 184 -2.14 -35.51 4.78
CA ASP A 184 -2.39 -36.95 4.84
C ASP A 184 -3.64 -37.11 5.72
N GLU A 185 -4.76 -37.37 5.06
CA GLU A 185 -5.98 -37.78 5.73
C GLU A 185 -5.63 -39.07 6.54
N GLU A 186 -5.58 -38.91 7.87
CA GLU A 186 -5.62 -40.05 8.76
C GLU A 186 -7.00 -40.72 8.65
N GLU A 187 -7.02 -41.95 8.22
CA GLU A 187 -8.16 -42.89 8.31
C GLU A 187 -8.53 -43.22 9.78
#